data_3e4322f87515c3c9c38e28a2b38214d6
#
_entry.id   3e4322f87515c3c9c38e28a2b38214d6
#
_cell.length_a   1.000
_cell.length_b   1.000
_cell.length_c   1.000
_cell.angle_alpha   90.00
_cell.angle_beta   90.00
_cell.angle_gamma   90.00
#
_symmetry.space_group_name_H-M   'P 1'
#
loop_
_entity.id
_entity.type
_entity.pdbx_description
1 polymer ?
#
loop_
_entity_poly.entity_id
_entity_poly.type
_entity_poly.pdbx_seq_one_letter_code
_entity_poly.pdbx_strand_id
1 'polypeptide(L)'
;AWFDPPREREAAMTLFNQNADVLAFHTASTAVMVAAQERGKMAVAYHSDMRAVAPDAQIVAVTHQWGGYYTERAKAVLDGSWKSSKVWGGVKEGLIRVGDFGPRVPKAVQDEVLARQKDIAAGKLHPFRAVSDVRDNRGNVVIAKGSVLRDEQILQMNWLAEGVQGHLKP
;
A
#
# COMPACT_ATOMS: atom_id res chain seq x y z
N ALA A 1 -3.36 3.44 -17.17
CA ALA A 1 -2.59 2.23 -17.45
C ALA A 1 -1.91 1.75 -16.16
N TRP A 2 -1.76 0.44 -15.98
CA TRP A 2 -1.02 -0.14 -14.87
C TRP A 2 0.49 -0.06 -15.06
N PHE A 3 0.93 0.00 -16.31
CA PHE A 3 2.33 0.07 -16.69
C PHE A 3 2.47 1.01 -17.90
N ASP A 4 3.05 2.17 -17.66
CA ASP A 4 3.35 3.18 -18.68
C ASP A 4 4.48 4.08 -18.16
N PRO A 5 5.74 3.62 -18.21
CA PRO A 5 6.87 4.34 -17.61
C PRO A 5 6.97 5.82 -17.99
N PRO A 6 6.75 6.23 -19.26
CA PRO A 6 6.77 7.64 -19.61
C PRO A 6 5.71 8.46 -18.87
N ARG A 7 4.46 8.00 -18.83
CA ARG A 7 3.36 8.71 -18.16
C ARG A 7 3.51 8.68 -16.63
N GLU A 8 3.99 7.57 -16.06
CA GLU A 8 4.29 7.47 -14.63
C GLU A 8 5.35 8.50 -14.23
N ARG A 9 6.41 8.65 -15.05
CA ARG A 9 7.44 9.64 -14.83
C ARG A 9 6.88 11.07 -14.94
N GLU A 10 6.09 11.36 -15.96
CA GLU A 10 5.46 12.67 -16.17
C GLU A 10 4.59 13.07 -14.98
N ALA A 11 3.76 12.14 -14.49
CA ALA A 11 2.93 12.35 -13.31
C ALA A 11 3.76 12.62 -12.05
N ALA A 12 4.83 11.83 -11.82
CA ALA A 12 5.74 12.04 -10.71
C ALA A 12 6.41 13.43 -10.77
N MET A 13 6.92 13.82 -11.94
CA MET A 13 7.53 15.13 -12.14
C MET A 13 6.54 16.28 -11.92
N THR A 14 5.30 16.12 -12.35
CA THR A 14 4.23 17.10 -12.11
C THR A 14 3.99 17.31 -10.62
N LEU A 15 3.90 16.22 -9.84
CA LEU A 15 3.71 16.30 -8.40
C LEU A 15 4.93 16.92 -7.69
N PHE A 16 6.14 16.59 -8.08
CA PHE A 16 7.35 17.21 -7.54
C PHE A 16 7.42 18.72 -7.87
N ASN A 17 6.99 19.13 -9.05
CA ASN A 17 6.90 20.55 -9.43
C ASN A 17 5.81 21.30 -8.61
N GLN A 18 4.83 20.59 -8.07
CA GLN A 18 3.84 21.10 -7.12
C GLN A 18 4.32 21.00 -5.65
N ASN A 19 5.63 20.83 -5.43
CA ASN A 19 6.29 20.75 -4.13
C ASN A 19 5.96 19.50 -3.30
N ALA A 20 5.54 18.40 -3.92
CA ALA A 20 5.50 17.13 -3.21
C ALA A 20 6.92 16.72 -2.78
N ASP A 21 7.08 16.26 -1.55
CA ASP A 21 8.36 15.79 -1.02
C ASP A 21 8.47 14.27 -1.06
N VAL A 22 7.34 13.60 -0.96
CA VAL A 22 7.23 12.13 -0.94
C VAL A 22 6.12 11.70 -1.88
N LEU A 23 6.38 10.67 -2.69
CA LEU A 23 5.36 10.02 -3.50
C LEU A 23 5.10 8.59 -3.01
N ALA A 24 3.84 8.20 -3.02
CA ALA A 24 3.42 6.81 -2.96
C ALA A 24 2.68 6.50 -4.26
N PHE A 25 2.94 5.34 -4.84
CA PHE A 25 2.38 4.97 -6.14
C PHE A 25 1.89 3.53 -6.14
N HIS A 26 1.04 3.21 -7.09
CA HIS A 26 0.45 1.89 -7.28
C HIS A 26 0.56 1.44 -8.75
N THR A 27 1.49 2.00 -9.49
CA THR A 27 1.83 1.62 -10.86
C THR A 27 2.99 0.62 -10.85
N ALA A 28 3.20 -0.08 -11.95
CA ALA A 28 4.04 -1.26 -11.95
C ALA A 28 5.49 -1.03 -12.42
N SER A 29 5.84 0.18 -12.86
CA SER A 29 7.21 0.47 -13.30
C SER A 29 8.06 1.10 -12.19
N THR A 30 9.36 1.16 -12.41
CA THR A 30 10.31 1.86 -11.53
C THR A 30 10.38 3.37 -11.80
N ALA A 31 9.60 3.89 -12.73
CA ALA A 31 9.75 5.27 -13.23
C ALA A 31 9.55 6.33 -12.15
N VAL A 32 8.61 6.12 -11.22
CA VAL A 32 8.37 7.04 -10.09
C VAL A 32 9.58 7.07 -9.15
N MET A 33 10.14 5.90 -8.85
CA MET A 33 11.32 5.79 -7.99
C MET A 33 12.55 6.47 -8.60
N VAL A 34 12.78 6.26 -9.90
CA VAL A 34 13.88 6.91 -10.64
C VAL A 34 13.69 8.42 -10.68
N ALA A 35 12.46 8.90 -10.92
CA ALA A 35 12.16 10.34 -10.90
C ALA A 35 12.40 10.94 -9.50
N ALA A 36 12.05 10.25 -8.43
CA ALA A 36 12.32 10.68 -7.06
C ALA A 36 13.84 10.77 -6.80
N GLN A 37 14.59 9.75 -7.21
CA GLN A 37 16.06 9.70 -7.07
C GLN A 37 16.72 10.89 -7.78
N GLU A 38 16.35 11.16 -9.03
CA GLU A 38 16.89 12.27 -9.83
C GLU A 38 16.58 13.65 -9.23
N ARG A 39 15.43 13.78 -8.57
CA ARG A 39 14.99 15.04 -7.95
C ARG A 39 15.44 15.19 -6.50
N GLY A 40 16.19 14.24 -5.95
CA GLY A 40 16.57 14.21 -4.53
C GLY A 40 15.38 14.12 -3.57
N LYS A 41 14.23 13.67 -4.08
CA LYS A 41 12.98 13.45 -3.36
C LYS A 41 12.87 12.00 -2.88
N MET A 42 11.78 11.65 -2.24
CA MET A 42 11.58 10.33 -1.66
C MET A 42 10.31 9.66 -2.19
N ALA A 43 10.29 8.33 -2.15
CA ALA A 43 9.09 7.58 -2.53
C ALA A 43 8.95 6.27 -1.73
N VAL A 44 7.71 5.82 -1.60
CA VAL A 44 7.36 4.51 -1.08
C VAL A 44 7.29 3.53 -2.26
N ALA A 45 8.17 2.53 -2.26
CA ALA A 45 8.22 1.52 -3.32
C ALA A 45 7.04 0.55 -3.19
N TYR A 46 6.47 0.16 -4.32
CA TYR A 46 5.36 -0.78 -4.41
C TYR A 46 5.76 -2.03 -5.21
N HIS A 47 5.21 -3.18 -4.84
CA HIS A 47 5.48 -4.54 -5.33
C HIS A 47 6.82 -5.13 -4.90
N SER A 48 7.90 -4.40 -4.96
CA SER A 48 9.26 -4.89 -4.72
C SER A 48 10.15 -3.84 -4.07
N ASP A 49 11.29 -4.31 -3.54
CA ASP A 49 12.40 -3.44 -3.16
C ASP A 49 13.03 -2.84 -4.42
N MET A 50 13.09 -1.52 -4.50
CA MET A 50 13.60 -0.77 -5.65
C MET A 50 14.91 -0.02 -5.32
N ARG A 51 15.59 -0.33 -4.21
CA ARG A 51 16.88 0.30 -3.86
C ARG A 51 17.96 0.07 -4.92
N ALA A 52 17.84 -0.98 -5.73
CA ALA A 52 18.77 -1.20 -6.84
C ALA A 52 18.70 -0.09 -7.92
N VAL A 53 17.55 0.56 -8.10
CA VAL A 53 17.35 1.62 -9.09
C VAL A 53 17.24 3.01 -8.46
N ALA A 54 16.92 3.10 -7.18
CA ALA A 54 16.73 4.35 -6.45
C ALA A 54 17.21 4.22 -4.99
N PRO A 55 18.53 4.07 -4.77
CA PRO A 55 19.10 3.73 -3.46
C PRO A 55 18.82 4.77 -2.38
N ASP A 56 18.75 6.05 -2.73
CA ASP A 56 18.55 7.14 -1.77
C ASP A 56 17.11 7.64 -1.70
N ALA A 57 16.29 7.32 -2.71
CA ALA A 57 14.90 7.79 -2.78
C ALA A 57 13.92 6.88 -2.05
N GLN A 58 14.21 5.59 -1.91
CA GLN A 58 13.30 4.68 -1.22
C GLN A 58 13.20 4.99 0.27
N ILE A 59 11.99 5.23 0.76
CA ILE A 59 11.72 5.28 2.21
C ILE A 59 11.54 3.85 2.73
N VAL A 60 10.61 3.13 2.14
CA VAL A 60 10.19 1.79 2.52
C VAL A 60 9.58 1.11 1.29
N ALA A 61 9.56 -0.21 1.27
CA ALA A 61 8.83 -0.97 0.26
C ALA A 61 7.62 -1.68 0.87
N VAL A 62 6.52 -1.69 0.12
CA VAL A 62 5.35 -2.53 0.36
C VAL A 62 5.39 -3.67 -0.64
N THR A 63 5.70 -4.87 -0.17
CA THR A 63 6.00 -6.02 -1.04
C THR A 63 4.99 -7.15 -0.88
N HIS A 64 4.74 -7.87 -1.96
CA HIS A 64 3.93 -9.09 -1.95
C HIS A 64 4.77 -10.29 -1.53
N GLN A 65 4.16 -11.20 -0.76
CA GLN A 65 4.79 -12.42 -0.24
C GLN A 65 4.08 -13.67 -0.82
N TRP A 66 4.15 -13.85 -2.14
CA TRP A 66 3.44 -14.92 -2.84
C TRP A 66 4.07 -16.31 -2.70
N GLY A 67 5.34 -16.40 -2.29
CA GLY A 67 6.09 -17.67 -2.29
C GLY A 67 5.41 -18.79 -1.52
N GLY A 68 4.99 -18.52 -0.27
CA GLY A 68 4.27 -19.49 0.56
C GLY A 68 2.96 -19.92 -0.06
N TYR A 69 2.17 -18.97 -0.52
CA TYR A 69 0.89 -19.22 -1.18
C TYR A 69 1.04 -20.13 -2.42
N TYR A 70 1.96 -19.81 -3.31
CA TYR A 70 2.18 -20.64 -4.51
C TYR A 70 2.68 -22.04 -4.17
N THR A 71 3.55 -22.17 -3.18
CA THR A 71 4.04 -23.46 -2.71
C THR A 71 2.88 -24.33 -2.18
N GLU A 72 1.98 -23.78 -1.38
CA GLU A 72 0.80 -24.49 -0.88
C GLU A 72 -0.17 -24.86 -2.00
N ARG A 73 -0.37 -24.00 -2.99
CA ARG A 73 -1.21 -24.32 -4.16
C ARG A 73 -0.62 -25.46 -4.98
N ALA A 74 0.69 -25.43 -5.21
CA ALA A 74 1.36 -26.53 -5.93
C ALA A 74 1.23 -27.86 -5.18
N LYS A 75 1.42 -27.87 -3.86
CA LYS A 75 1.22 -29.07 -3.04
C LYS A 75 -0.22 -29.58 -3.15
N ALA A 76 -1.20 -28.70 -3.03
CA ALA A 76 -2.61 -29.06 -3.12
C ALA A 76 -3.00 -29.67 -4.47
N VAL A 77 -2.36 -29.24 -5.57
CA VAL A 77 -2.53 -29.88 -6.89
C VAL A 77 -1.92 -31.29 -6.89
N LEU A 78 -0.72 -31.46 -6.31
CA LEU A 78 -0.03 -32.74 -6.26
C LEU A 78 -0.76 -33.80 -5.43
N ASP A 79 -1.38 -33.39 -4.32
CA ASP A 79 -2.13 -34.28 -3.42
C ASP A 79 -3.63 -34.41 -3.77
N GLY A 80 -4.09 -33.72 -4.82
CA GLY A 80 -5.48 -33.75 -5.28
C GLY A 80 -6.47 -32.96 -4.42
N SER A 81 -6.02 -32.21 -3.42
CA SER A 81 -6.87 -31.40 -2.53
C SER A 81 -7.21 -30.01 -3.09
N TRP A 82 -6.61 -29.60 -4.19
CA TRP A 82 -6.81 -28.27 -4.74
C TRP A 82 -8.27 -28.00 -5.13
N LYS A 83 -8.76 -26.84 -4.69
CA LYS A 83 -10.06 -26.30 -5.10
C LYS A 83 -9.90 -24.84 -5.48
N SER A 84 -10.62 -24.40 -6.52
CA SER A 84 -10.67 -22.99 -6.88
C SER A 84 -11.25 -22.16 -5.74
N SER A 85 -10.57 -21.09 -5.38
CA SER A 85 -11.00 -20.19 -4.29
C SER A 85 -10.54 -18.76 -4.58
N LYS A 86 -11.23 -17.80 -3.97
CA LYS A 86 -10.80 -16.40 -3.92
C LYS A 86 -10.03 -16.21 -2.63
N VAL A 87 -8.83 -15.62 -2.72
CA VAL A 87 -8.00 -15.29 -1.57
C VAL A 87 -7.91 -13.78 -1.44
N TRP A 88 -8.22 -13.30 -0.25
CA TRP A 88 -8.06 -11.92 0.16
C TRP A 88 -7.28 -11.92 1.46
N GLY A 89 -6.22 -11.13 1.52
CA GLY A 89 -5.38 -11.08 2.71
C GLY A 89 -4.35 -9.96 2.62
N GLY A 90 -3.80 -9.60 3.75
CA GLY A 90 -2.84 -8.54 3.89
C GLY A 90 -1.63 -8.94 4.74
N VAL A 91 -1.25 -8.05 5.64
CA VAL A 91 -0.13 -8.26 6.56
C VAL A 91 -0.41 -9.41 7.54
N LYS A 92 -1.64 -9.54 8.01
CA LYS A 92 -2.05 -10.57 8.96
C LYS A 92 -1.92 -11.98 8.37
N GLU A 93 -2.30 -12.15 7.12
CA GLU A 93 -2.22 -13.42 6.39
C GLU A 93 -0.82 -13.67 5.80
N GLY A 94 0.12 -12.75 6.00
CA GLY A 94 1.49 -12.85 5.48
C GLY A 94 1.60 -12.66 3.97
N LEU A 95 0.59 -12.09 3.30
CA LEU A 95 0.61 -11.82 1.86
C LEU A 95 1.25 -10.47 1.52
N ILE A 96 1.28 -9.55 2.47
CA ILE A 96 1.88 -8.22 2.33
C ILE A 96 2.91 -8.01 3.44
N ARG A 97 4.05 -7.43 3.08
CA ARG A 97 5.09 -7.02 4.01
C ARG A 97 5.49 -5.57 3.75
N VAL A 98 5.69 -4.83 4.83
CA VAL A 98 6.31 -3.50 4.83
C VAL A 98 7.72 -3.64 5.36
N GLY A 99 8.71 -3.15 4.63
CA GLY A 99 10.12 -3.28 5.02
C GLY A 99 11.06 -2.72 3.96
N ASP A 100 12.29 -3.25 3.89
CA ASP A 100 13.31 -2.83 2.93
C ASP A 100 13.50 -1.30 2.95
N PHE A 101 13.72 -0.78 4.17
CA PHE A 101 13.90 0.65 4.41
C PHE A 101 15.14 1.19 3.69
N GLY A 102 15.00 2.38 3.15
CA GLY A 102 16.12 3.12 2.59
C GLY A 102 17.05 3.70 3.66
N PRO A 103 18.27 4.12 3.26
CA PRO A 103 19.32 4.55 4.19
C PRO A 103 18.98 5.86 4.92
N ARG A 104 18.07 6.65 4.40
CA ARG A 104 17.65 7.94 4.99
C ARG A 104 16.62 7.79 6.10
N VAL A 105 16.08 6.60 6.35
CA VAL A 105 15.06 6.36 7.37
C VAL A 105 15.72 6.04 8.71
N PRO A 106 15.53 6.88 9.74
CA PRO A 106 16.13 6.64 11.06
C PRO A 106 15.65 5.30 11.66
N LYS A 107 16.55 4.63 12.38
CA LYS A 107 16.26 3.31 12.99
C LYS A 107 15.02 3.35 13.89
N ALA A 108 14.83 4.40 14.67
CA ALA A 108 13.65 4.54 15.52
C ALA A 108 12.32 4.53 14.73
N VAL A 109 12.33 5.17 13.53
CA VAL A 109 11.15 5.17 12.64
C VAL A 109 10.92 3.79 12.04
N GLN A 110 12.00 3.10 11.62
CA GLN A 110 11.91 1.71 11.14
C GLN A 110 11.29 0.81 12.20
N ASP A 111 11.74 0.92 13.45
CA ASP A 111 11.26 0.11 14.58
C ASP A 111 9.77 0.39 14.87
N GLU A 112 9.34 1.64 14.80
CA GLU A 112 7.94 2.00 14.96
C GLU A 112 7.08 1.40 13.85
N VAL A 113 7.46 1.52 12.59
CA VAL A 113 6.73 0.93 11.45
C VAL A 113 6.61 -0.59 11.61
N LEU A 114 7.71 -1.26 11.98
CA LEU A 114 7.70 -2.71 12.20
C LEU A 114 6.84 -3.11 13.40
N ALA A 115 6.79 -2.29 14.46
CA ALA A 115 5.89 -2.52 15.59
C ALA A 115 4.42 -2.41 15.16
N ARG A 116 4.06 -1.40 14.36
CA ARG A 116 2.70 -1.26 13.80
C ARG A 116 2.33 -2.43 12.89
N GLN A 117 3.27 -2.90 12.07
CA GLN A 117 3.04 -4.09 11.26
C GLN A 117 2.76 -5.33 12.13
N LYS A 118 3.49 -5.52 13.24
CA LYS A 118 3.22 -6.58 14.21
C LYS A 118 1.85 -6.43 14.86
N ASP A 119 1.45 -5.23 15.21
CA ASP A 119 0.14 -4.96 15.79
C ASP A 119 -1.00 -5.29 14.81
N ILE A 120 -0.83 -5.00 13.52
CA ILE A 120 -1.78 -5.40 12.46
C ILE A 120 -1.82 -6.93 12.36
N ALA A 121 -0.67 -7.60 12.28
CA ALA A 121 -0.59 -9.05 12.20
C ALA A 121 -1.25 -9.74 13.42
N ALA A 122 -1.09 -9.16 14.61
CA ALA A 122 -1.71 -9.64 15.84
C ALA A 122 -3.20 -9.26 16.01
N GLY A 123 -3.78 -8.49 15.07
CA GLY A 123 -5.15 -7.99 15.16
C GLY A 123 -5.39 -6.89 16.20
N LYS A 124 -4.33 -6.36 16.82
CA LYS A 124 -4.41 -5.26 17.79
C LYS A 124 -4.72 -3.92 17.10
N LEU A 125 -4.17 -3.71 15.92
CA LEU A 125 -4.41 -2.57 15.07
C LEU A 125 -5.14 -3.01 13.80
N HIS A 126 -6.19 -2.29 13.43
CA HIS A 126 -6.88 -2.47 12.16
C HIS A 126 -6.89 -1.14 11.41
N PRO A 127 -6.38 -1.06 10.15
CA PRO A 127 -6.28 0.21 9.41
C PRO A 127 -7.62 0.94 9.23
N PHE A 128 -8.72 0.18 9.16
CA PHE A 128 -10.09 0.71 9.01
C PHE A 128 -10.87 0.72 10.33
N ARG A 129 -10.21 0.83 11.46
CA ARG A 129 -10.87 1.09 12.74
C ARG A 129 -11.07 2.60 12.89
N ALA A 130 -12.32 3.04 13.02
CA ALA A 130 -12.66 4.43 13.21
C ALA A 130 -12.42 4.86 14.68
N VAL A 131 -11.44 5.74 14.90
CA VAL A 131 -11.18 6.35 16.22
C VAL A 131 -12.13 7.52 16.52
N SER A 132 -12.73 8.11 15.47
CA SER A 132 -13.80 9.10 15.48
C SER A 132 -14.77 8.75 14.35
N ASP A 133 -15.92 9.41 14.27
CA ASP A 133 -16.79 9.25 13.10
C ASP A 133 -16.02 9.65 11.83
N VAL A 134 -16.01 8.77 10.85
CA VAL A 134 -15.46 9.04 9.52
C VAL A 134 -16.63 9.48 8.64
N ARG A 135 -16.46 10.64 7.99
CA ARG A 135 -17.48 11.21 7.10
C ARG A 135 -17.05 11.11 5.64
N ASP A 136 -18.03 11.02 4.78
CA ASP A 136 -17.80 11.22 3.36
C ASP A 136 -17.66 12.72 3.03
N ASN A 137 -17.29 13.03 1.80
CA ASN A 137 -17.13 14.42 1.33
C ASN A 137 -18.47 15.18 1.15
N ARG A 138 -19.59 14.56 1.53
CA ARG A 138 -20.94 15.17 1.61
C ARG A 138 -21.37 15.37 3.04
N GLY A 139 -20.53 14.99 4.03
CA GLY A 139 -20.79 15.13 5.46
C GLY A 139 -21.55 13.97 6.11
N ASN A 140 -21.90 12.90 5.36
CA ASN A 140 -22.56 11.73 5.94
C ASN A 140 -21.57 10.87 6.72
N VAL A 141 -21.97 10.36 7.88
CA VAL A 141 -21.16 9.39 8.62
C VAL A 141 -21.17 8.05 7.87
N VAL A 142 -20.00 7.61 7.39
CA VAL A 142 -19.81 6.35 6.65
C VAL A 142 -19.17 5.25 7.50
N ILE A 143 -18.43 5.63 8.55
CA ILE A 143 -17.95 4.69 9.57
C ILE A 143 -18.14 5.35 10.93
N ALA A 144 -18.97 4.77 11.78
CA ALA A 144 -19.19 5.28 13.13
C ALA A 144 -17.96 5.03 14.02
N LYS A 145 -17.71 5.94 14.97
CA LYS A 145 -16.63 5.81 15.98
C LYS A 145 -16.66 4.43 16.64
N GLY A 146 -15.48 3.82 16.77
CA GLY A 146 -15.28 2.50 17.38
C GLY A 146 -15.54 1.32 16.44
N SER A 147 -16.18 1.55 15.26
CA SER A 147 -16.44 0.51 14.28
C SER A 147 -15.18 0.11 13.53
N VAL A 148 -15.18 -1.11 13.02
CA VAL A 148 -14.17 -1.64 12.08
C VAL A 148 -14.89 -2.09 10.82
N LEU A 149 -14.42 -1.66 9.66
CA LEU A 149 -14.95 -2.16 8.39
C LEU A 149 -14.56 -3.63 8.20
N ARG A 150 -15.53 -4.43 7.75
CA ARG A 150 -15.28 -5.79 7.27
C ARG A 150 -14.73 -5.75 5.84
N ASP A 151 -14.08 -6.83 5.43
CA ASP A 151 -13.45 -6.94 4.10
C ASP A 151 -14.43 -6.66 2.94
N GLU A 152 -15.68 -7.15 3.06
CA GLU A 152 -16.71 -6.88 2.05
C GLU A 152 -17.04 -5.38 1.94
N GLN A 153 -17.07 -4.68 3.05
CA GLN A 153 -17.32 -3.23 3.09
C GLN A 153 -16.14 -2.45 2.50
N ILE A 154 -14.91 -2.90 2.77
CA ILE A 154 -13.69 -2.30 2.20
C ILE A 154 -13.67 -2.48 0.68
N LEU A 155 -13.99 -3.69 0.18
CA LEU A 155 -14.02 -4.00 -1.24
C LEU A 155 -15.14 -3.27 -2.00
N GLN A 156 -16.21 -2.89 -1.32
CA GLN A 156 -17.37 -2.18 -1.89
C GLN A 156 -17.36 -0.68 -1.61
N MET A 157 -16.23 -0.14 -1.09
CA MET A 157 -16.13 1.28 -0.76
C MET A 157 -16.35 2.14 -2.01
N ASN A 158 -17.39 3.00 -1.98
CA ASN A 158 -17.83 3.81 -3.10
C ASN A 158 -18.07 5.28 -2.70
N TRP A 159 -17.33 5.77 -1.72
CA TRP A 159 -17.40 7.15 -1.24
C TRP A 159 -15.99 7.75 -1.15
N LEU A 160 -15.92 9.07 -1.19
CA LEU A 160 -14.70 9.85 -0.95
C LEU A 160 -14.73 10.37 0.48
N ALA A 161 -13.58 10.34 1.17
CA ALA A 161 -13.48 10.84 2.52
C ALA A 161 -13.67 12.38 2.59
N GLU A 162 -14.10 12.87 3.74
CA GLU A 162 -14.14 14.30 4.04
C GLU A 162 -12.79 14.97 3.72
N GLY A 163 -12.83 16.16 3.12
CA GLY A 163 -11.67 16.87 2.61
C GLY A 163 -11.25 16.52 1.19
N VAL A 164 -11.70 15.39 0.63
CA VAL A 164 -11.45 15.04 -0.77
C VAL A 164 -12.45 15.77 -1.67
N GLN A 165 -11.92 16.56 -2.62
CA GLN A 165 -12.74 17.23 -3.61
C GLN A 165 -12.97 16.33 -4.83
N GLY A 166 -14.20 16.31 -5.34
CA GLY A 166 -14.56 15.56 -6.55
C GLY A 166 -15.74 14.62 -6.34
N HIS A 167 -16.02 13.83 -7.37
CA HIS A 167 -17.08 12.83 -7.40
C HIS A 167 -16.54 11.54 -7.97
N LEU A 168 -16.97 10.40 -7.41
CA LEU A 168 -16.76 9.12 -8.07
C LEU A 168 -17.64 9.07 -9.32
N LYS A 169 -17.06 8.62 -10.43
CA LYS A 169 -17.85 8.35 -11.63
C LYS A 169 -18.74 7.12 -11.34
N PRO A 170 -20.00 7.15 -11.77
CA PRO A 170 -20.90 6.00 -11.67
C PRO A 170 -20.38 4.78 -12.43
#